data_3db34a7f728a79e3b4532b13d2f017f4
#
_entry.id   3db34a7f728a79e3b4532b13d2f017f4
#
_cell.length_a   1.000
_cell.length_b   1.000
_cell.length_c   1.000
_cell.angle_alpha   90.00
_cell.angle_beta   90.00
_cell.angle_gamma   90.00
#
_symmetry.space_group_name_H-M   'P 1'
#
loop_
_entity.id
_entity.type
_entity.pdbx_description
1 polymer ?
#
loop_
_entity_poly.entity_id
_entity_poly.type
_entity_poly.pdbx_seq_one_letter_code
_entity_poly.pdbx_strand_id
1 'polypeptide(L)'
;MLFIEYPKCSTCQKAKKWLEINGFKFEDRHIVEDNPKREELKEWLDKSGMPLKKFFNTSGMKYRELGLKDKLQTISEEEALDILASDGMLVKRPILIGDDFVITGFREKEWEEKLKC
;
A
#
# COMPACT_ATOMS: atom_id res chain seq x y z
N MET A 1 -2.77 6.01 13.26
CA MET A 1 -2.32 5.26 12.07
C MET A 1 -3.41 5.25 11.00
N LEU A 2 -3.00 5.25 9.74
CA LEU A 2 -3.91 5.13 8.60
C LEU A 2 -3.75 3.74 7.99
N PHE A 3 -4.85 3.01 7.90
CA PHE A 3 -4.88 1.67 7.32
C PHE A 3 -5.67 1.70 6.02
N ILE A 4 -4.98 1.48 4.90
CA ILE A 4 -5.60 1.52 3.57
C ILE A 4 -5.78 0.09 3.10
N GLU A 5 -7.02 -0.28 2.78
CA GLU A 5 -7.39 -1.65 2.51
C GLU A 5 -8.40 -1.79 1.39
N TYR A 6 -8.54 -3.02 0.91
CA TYR A 6 -9.64 -3.43 0.05
C TYR A 6 -10.47 -4.45 0.84
N PRO A 7 -11.73 -4.15 1.18
CA PRO A 7 -12.52 -5.03 2.06
C PRO A 7 -12.68 -6.47 1.58
N LYS A 8 -12.63 -6.69 0.26
CA LYS A 8 -12.75 -8.04 -0.31
C LYS A 8 -11.43 -8.81 -0.35
N CYS A 9 -10.34 -8.21 0.10
CA CYS A 9 -9.02 -8.84 0.12
C CYS A 9 -8.83 -9.61 1.41
N SER A 10 -8.55 -10.92 1.33
CA SER A 10 -8.36 -11.75 2.52
C SER A 10 -7.16 -11.33 3.36
N THR A 11 -6.07 -10.92 2.71
CA THR A 11 -4.88 -10.42 3.40
C THR A 11 -5.21 -9.15 4.20
N CYS A 12 -6.01 -8.26 3.62
CA CYS A 12 -6.44 -7.02 4.29
C CYS A 12 -7.29 -7.35 5.51
N GLN A 13 -8.18 -8.33 5.41
CA GLN A 13 -9.02 -8.74 6.54
C GLN A 13 -8.18 -9.30 7.68
N LYS A 14 -7.19 -10.10 7.37
CA LYS A 14 -6.27 -10.65 8.37
C LYS A 14 -5.49 -9.54 9.06
N ALA A 15 -5.00 -8.58 8.31
CA ALA A 15 -4.25 -7.44 8.84
C ALA A 15 -5.13 -6.60 9.77
N LYS A 16 -6.35 -6.31 9.35
CA LYS A 16 -7.30 -5.52 10.14
C LYS A 16 -7.61 -6.21 11.47
N LYS A 17 -7.87 -7.51 11.41
CA LYS A 17 -8.15 -8.31 12.60
C LYS A 17 -6.97 -8.31 13.55
N TRP A 18 -5.75 -8.43 13.01
CA TRP A 18 -4.53 -8.39 13.82
C TRP A 18 -4.40 -7.05 14.55
N LEU A 19 -4.68 -5.94 13.87
CA LEU A 19 -4.64 -4.61 14.48
C LEU A 19 -5.66 -4.50 15.61
N GLU A 20 -6.88 -4.97 15.38
CA GLU A 20 -7.96 -4.92 16.37
C GLU A 20 -7.64 -5.78 17.59
N ILE A 21 -7.18 -7.00 17.38
CA ILE A 21 -6.83 -7.92 18.47
C ILE A 21 -5.70 -7.36 19.34
N ASN A 22 -4.74 -6.69 18.72
CA ASN A 22 -3.61 -6.12 19.43
C ASN A 22 -3.87 -4.71 20.00
N GLY A 23 -5.10 -4.23 19.87
CA GLY A 23 -5.52 -2.96 20.48
C GLY A 23 -5.02 -1.70 19.80
N PHE A 24 -4.59 -1.78 18.56
CA PHE A 24 -4.15 -0.61 17.81
C PHE A 24 -5.33 0.18 17.27
N LYS A 25 -5.26 1.50 17.36
CA LYS A 25 -6.26 2.40 16.81
C LYS A 25 -5.82 2.85 15.44
N PHE A 26 -6.73 2.86 14.48
CA PHE A 26 -6.42 3.25 13.11
C PHE A 26 -7.64 3.81 12.41
N GLU A 27 -7.40 4.65 11.40
CA GLU A 27 -8.41 5.10 10.48
C GLU A 27 -8.44 4.11 9.32
N ASP A 28 -9.62 3.62 8.97
CA ASP A 28 -9.83 2.62 7.92
C ASP A 28 -10.25 3.33 6.63
N ARG A 29 -9.45 3.17 5.57
CA ARG A 29 -9.69 3.86 4.30
C ARG A 29 -9.77 2.85 3.16
N HIS A 30 -10.82 2.96 2.34
CA HIS A 30 -11.04 2.08 1.20
C HIS A 30 -10.12 2.46 0.05
N ILE A 31 -9.28 1.52 -0.40
CA ILE A 31 -8.24 1.78 -1.39
C ILE A 31 -8.78 2.13 -2.77
N VAL A 32 -9.99 1.69 -3.11
CA VAL A 32 -10.61 1.94 -4.41
C VAL A 32 -11.51 3.17 -4.38
N GLU A 33 -12.41 3.23 -3.40
CA GLU A 33 -13.39 4.32 -3.32
C GLU A 33 -12.77 5.65 -2.89
N ASP A 34 -11.68 5.58 -2.14
CA ASP A 34 -10.93 6.74 -1.69
C ASP A 34 -9.45 6.47 -1.96
N ASN A 35 -9.14 6.27 -3.24
CA ASN A 35 -7.80 5.83 -3.63
C ASN A 35 -6.72 6.86 -3.30
N PRO A 36 -5.51 6.39 -3.02
CA PRO A 36 -4.39 7.28 -2.72
C PRO A 36 -4.12 8.26 -3.84
N LYS A 37 -3.89 9.51 -3.45
CA LYS A 37 -3.55 10.57 -4.40
C LYS A 37 -2.05 10.58 -4.64
N ARG A 38 -1.63 11.16 -5.76
CA ARG A 38 -0.23 11.23 -6.15
C ARG A 38 0.65 11.84 -5.05
N GLU A 39 0.18 12.94 -4.46
CA GLU A 39 0.92 13.64 -3.40
C GLU A 39 1.09 12.78 -2.16
N GLU A 40 0.05 12.02 -1.80
CA GLU A 40 0.10 11.10 -0.67
C GLU A 40 1.09 9.97 -0.93
N LEU A 41 1.02 9.38 -2.13
CA LEU A 41 1.92 8.30 -2.51
C LEU A 41 3.38 8.74 -2.50
N LYS A 42 3.65 9.96 -2.96
CA LYS A 42 5.00 10.52 -2.94
C LYS A 42 5.51 10.68 -1.51
N GLU A 43 4.66 11.21 -0.63
CA GLU A 43 5.01 11.39 0.78
C GLU A 43 5.30 10.04 1.45
N TRP A 44 4.43 9.06 1.21
CA TRP A 44 4.61 7.72 1.80
C TRP A 44 5.84 7.02 1.24
N LEU A 45 6.11 7.20 -0.05
CA LEU A 45 7.30 6.64 -0.68
C LEU A 45 8.55 7.19 -0.02
N ASP A 46 8.63 8.51 0.16
CA ASP A 46 9.77 9.17 0.79
C ASP A 46 9.93 8.71 2.25
N LYS A 47 8.83 8.63 2.98
CA LYS A 47 8.83 8.18 4.38
C LYS A 47 9.27 6.72 4.51
N SER A 48 8.87 5.87 3.56
CA SER A 48 9.13 4.43 3.63
C SER A 48 10.58 4.05 3.37
N GLY A 49 11.27 4.82 2.55
CA GLY A 49 12.61 4.45 2.08
C GLY A 49 12.62 3.25 1.15
N MET A 50 11.44 2.77 0.71
CA MET A 50 11.31 1.61 -0.17
C MET A 50 11.28 2.04 -1.64
N PRO A 51 11.63 1.12 -2.56
CA PRO A 51 11.45 1.41 -3.99
C PRO A 51 9.97 1.48 -4.33
N LEU A 52 9.61 2.33 -5.29
CA LEU A 52 8.22 2.57 -5.70
C LEU A 52 7.50 1.28 -6.12
N LYS A 53 8.21 0.32 -6.67
CA LYS A 53 7.64 -0.98 -7.06
C LYS A 53 6.92 -1.67 -5.91
N LYS A 54 7.37 -1.47 -4.67
CA LYS A 54 6.75 -2.07 -3.48
C LYS A 54 5.35 -1.55 -3.20
N PHE A 55 4.99 -0.43 -3.81
CA PHE A 55 3.65 0.16 -3.68
C PHE A 55 2.68 -0.34 -4.75
N PHE A 56 3.16 -1.11 -5.73
CA PHE A 56 2.31 -1.68 -6.77
C PHE A 56 1.84 -3.08 -6.39
N ASN A 57 0.60 -3.38 -6.73
CA ASN A 57 0.03 -4.71 -6.60
C ASN A 57 0.48 -5.56 -7.81
N THR A 58 1.71 -6.10 -7.71
CA THR A 58 2.36 -6.78 -8.83
C THR A 58 1.71 -8.10 -9.23
N SER A 59 0.89 -8.68 -8.37
CA SER A 59 0.15 -9.91 -8.67
C SER A 59 -1.28 -9.65 -9.17
N GLY A 60 -1.66 -8.37 -9.30
CA GLY A 60 -3.00 -8.00 -9.73
C GLY A 60 -3.19 -8.07 -11.24
N MET A 61 -4.45 -8.28 -11.66
CA MET A 61 -4.81 -8.34 -13.09
C MET A 61 -4.52 -7.03 -13.80
N LYS A 62 -4.84 -5.91 -13.16
CA LYS A 62 -4.63 -4.58 -13.75
C LYS A 62 -3.17 -4.30 -14.04
N TYR A 63 -2.29 -4.71 -13.14
CA TYR A 63 -0.85 -4.59 -13.32
C TYR A 63 -0.39 -5.35 -14.57
N ARG A 64 -0.90 -6.55 -14.75
CA ARG A 64 -0.57 -7.39 -15.92
C ARG A 64 -1.17 -6.84 -17.21
N GLU A 65 -2.42 -6.40 -17.18
CA GLU A 65 -3.10 -5.84 -18.35
C GLU A 65 -2.38 -4.63 -18.91
N LEU A 66 -1.82 -3.79 -18.03
CA LEU A 66 -1.11 -2.58 -18.44
C LEU A 66 0.37 -2.83 -18.79
N GLY A 67 0.85 -4.08 -18.64
CA GLY A 67 2.23 -4.41 -18.93
C GLY A 67 3.23 -3.67 -18.05
N LEU A 68 2.87 -3.42 -16.80
CA LEU A 68 3.67 -2.57 -15.91
C LEU A 68 5.00 -3.17 -15.52
N LYS A 69 5.13 -4.50 -15.52
CA LYS A 69 6.39 -5.16 -15.19
C LYS A 69 7.53 -4.63 -16.06
N ASP A 70 7.29 -4.49 -17.35
CA ASP A 70 8.29 -3.99 -18.29
C ASP A 70 8.27 -2.46 -18.34
N LYS A 71 7.09 -1.86 -18.33
CA LYS A 71 6.92 -0.42 -18.47
C LYS A 71 7.61 0.36 -17.33
N LEU A 72 7.51 -0.14 -16.10
CA LEU A 72 8.11 0.53 -14.94
C LEU A 72 9.62 0.59 -15.01
N GLN A 73 10.26 -0.24 -15.83
CA GLN A 73 11.72 -0.21 -16.00
C GLN A 73 12.18 0.94 -16.88
N THR A 74 11.29 1.53 -17.67
CA THR A 74 11.63 2.53 -18.67
C THR A 74 11.05 3.92 -18.43
N ILE A 75 10.10 4.06 -17.52
CA ILE A 75 9.46 5.34 -17.22
C ILE A 75 10.06 6.00 -15.98
N SER A 76 9.80 7.30 -15.82
CA SER A 76 10.26 8.06 -14.67
C SER A 76 9.43 7.72 -13.42
N GLU A 77 9.97 8.09 -12.25
CA GLU A 77 9.24 7.96 -10.98
C GLU A 77 7.94 8.77 -11.03
N GLU A 78 7.99 9.95 -11.63
CA GLU A 78 6.84 10.84 -11.76
C GLU A 78 5.71 10.17 -12.56
N GLU A 79 6.05 9.56 -13.68
CA GLU A 79 5.08 8.83 -14.50
C GLU A 79 4.52 7.62 -13.78
N ALA A 80 5.38 6.91 -13.04
CA ALA A 80 4.96 5.73 -12.27
C ALA A 80 4.00 6.13 -11.15
N LEU A 81 4.24 7.26 -10.48
CA LEU A 81 3.34 7.79 -9.45
C LEU A 81 1.99 8.17 -10.04
N ASP A 82 1.97 8.77 -11.22
CA ASP A 82 0.73 9.13 -11.91
C ASP A 82 -0.10 7.88 -12.23
N ILE A 83 0.56 6.82 -12.70
CA ILE A 83 -0.09 5.54 -12.99
C ILE A 83 -0.67 4.95 -11.70
N LEU A 84 0.12 4.92 -10.64
CA LEU A 84 -0.29 4.34 -9.37
C LEU A 84 -1.50 5.07 -8.78
N ALA A 85 -1.53 6.40 -8.90
CA ALA A 85 -2.63 7.23 -8.40
C ALA A 85 -3.90 7.13 -9.24
N SER A 86 -3.81 6.57 -10.44
CA SER A 86 -4.95 6.51 -11.38
C SER A 86 -5.98 5.45 -11.00
N ASP A 87 -5.61 4.43 -10.24
CA ASP A 87 -6.50 3.31 -9.92
C ASP A 87 -6.05 2.62 -8.63
N GLY A 88 -6.94 2.58 -7.64
CA GLY A 88 -6.66 1.94 -6.35
C GLY A 88 -6.34 0.45 -6.46
N MET A 89 -6.83 -0.22 -7.50
CA MET A 89 -6.54 -1.65 -7.72
C MET A 89 -5.08 -1.90 -8.10
N LEU A 90 -4.36 -0.87 -8.53
CA LEU A 90 -2.93 -0.96 -8.83
C LEU A 90 -2.06 -0.88 -7.57
N VAL A 91 -2.64 -0.42 -6.48
CA VAL A 91 -1.90 -0.17 -5.24
C VAL A 91 -1.79 -1.44 -4.41
N LYS A 92 -0.58 -1.70 -3.90
CA LYS A 92 -0.33 -2.81 -2.96
C LYS A 92 -1.17 -2.61 -1.71
N ARG A 93 -1.78 -3.68 -1.22
CA ARG A 93 -2.66 -3.61 -0.06
C ARG A 93 -2.42 -4.77 0.90
N PRO A 94 -2.60 -4.53 2.18
CA PRO A 94 -2.89 -3.23 2.79
C PRO A 94 -1.67 -2.34 2.87
N ILE A 95 -1.87 -1.04 3.10
CA ILE A 95 -0.79 -0.10 3.46
C ILE A 95 -1.10 0.43 4.85
N LEU A 96 -0.11 0.40 5.72
CA LEU A 96 -0.23 0.96 7.07
C LEU A 96 0.74 2.13 7.21
N ILE A 97 0.20 3.30 7.50
CA ILE A 97 0.98 4.52 7.66
C ILE A 97 0.94 4.97 9.11
N GLY A 98 2.10 5.03 9.75
CA GLY A 98 2.26 5.58 11.09
C GLY A 98 2.99 6.92 11.03
N ASP A 99 3.32 7.46 12.20
CA ASP A 99 4.00 8.76 12.27
C ASP A 99 5.39 8.73 11.63
N ASP A 100 6.10 7.62 11.79
CA ASP A 100 7.49 7.49 11.34
C ASP A 100 7.75 6.25 10.47
N PHE A 101 6.69 5.60 9.98
CA PHE A 101 6.85 4.41 9.13
C PHE A 101 5.73 4.27 8.11
N VAL A 102 6.02 3.51 7.04
CA VAL A 102 5.02 3.07 6.06
C VAL A 102 5.34 1.61 5.74
N ILE A 103 4.33 0.74 5.83
CA ILE A 103 4.48 -0.68 5.52
C ILE A 103 3.48 -1.05 4.44
N THR A 104 3.92 -1.77 3.41
CA THR A 104 3.04 -2.29 2.36
C THR A 104 2.94 -3.80 2.47
N GLY A 105 1.71 -4.32 2.30
CA GLY A 105 1.43 -5.74 2.48
C GLY A 105 1.33 -6.11 3.95
N PHE A 106 0.94 -7.35 4.22
CA PHE A 106 0.82 -7.82 5.59
C PHE A 106 1.67 -9.08 5.80
N ARG A 107 2.67 -8.94 6.65
CA ARG A 107 3.44 -10.05 7.20
C ARG A 107 3.43 -9.85 8.70
N GLU A 108 2.78 -10.74 9.41
CA GLU A 108 2.55 -10.59 10.85
C GLU A 108 3.83 -10.31 11.62
N LYS A 109 4.90 -11.06 11.34
CA LYS A 109 6.18 -10.88 11.99
C LYS A 109 6.76 -9.49 11.78
N GLU A 110 6.68 -8.99 10.56
CA GLU A 110 7.15 -7.64 10.21
C GLU A 110 6.35 -6.57 10.96
N TRP A 111 5.04 -6.75 11.02
CA TRP A 111 4.15 -5.81 11.73
C TRP A 111 4.42 -5.85 13.23
N GLU A 112 4.68 -7.02 13.78
CA GLU A 112 5.05 -7.13 15.20
C GLU A 112 6.34 -6.38 15.51
N GLU A 113 7.35 -6.54 14.66
CA GLU A 113 8.63 -5.86 14.84
C GLU A 113 8.48 -4.33 14.75
N LYS A 114 7.67 -3.84 13.80
CA LYS A 114 7.47 -2.40 13.59
C LYS A 114 6.59 -1.76 14.64
N LEU A 115 5.55 -2.45 15.09
CA LEU A 115 4.51 -1.85 15.95
C LEU A 115 4.68 -2.16 17.42
N LYS A 116 5.36 -3.24 17.76
CA LYS A 116 5.50 -3.67 19.16
C LYS A 116 6.90 -3.51 19.74
N CYS A 117 7.84 -3.02 18.97
CA CYS A 117 9.20 -2.76 19.47
C CYS A 117 9.32 -1.43 20.15
#